data_ad9fd749ee66efab791ef92ee9f81a06
#
_entry.id   ad9fd749ee66efab791ef92ee9f81a06
#
_cell.length_a   1.000
_cell.length_b   1.000
_cell.length_c   1.000
_cell.angle_alpha   90.00
_cell.angle_beta   90.00
_cell.angle_gamma   90.00
#
_symmetry.space_group_name_H-M   'P 1'
#
loop_
_entity.id
_entity.type
_entity.pdbx_description
1 polymer ?
#
loop_
_entity_poly.entity_id
_entity_poly.type
_entity_poly.pdbx_seq_one_letter_code
_entity_poly.pdbx_strand_id
1 'polypeptide(L)'
;IEIEADGAMEIARRSRGTPRIANRLLRRVRDFAQVRAGGVITKKVADDALKMLEVDQQGFDGMDRKILLTIIEKFGGGPVGVDTLSAAISEEKDTIEDVYEPYLIQEGFIDRTPRGRTATRLAYRHFGIDFPVQTEGARQERLF
;
A
#
# COMPACT_ATOMS: atom_id res chain seq x y z
N ILE A 1 10.20 -24.01 13.33
CA ILE A 1 8.88 -23.75 12.75
C ILE A 1 8.87 -24.16 11.29
N GLU A 2 7.86 -24.92 10.95
CA GLU A 2 7.67 -25.30 9.56
C GLU A 2 6.90 -24.24 8.82
N ILE A 3 7.32 -23.99 7.57
CA ILE A 3 6.60 -23.10 6.68
C ILE A 3 6.34 -23.86 5.37
N GLU A 4 5.09 -23.97 5.00
CA GLU A 4 4.76 -24.58 3.73
C GLU A 4 5.04 -23.61 2.58
N ALA A 5 5.28 -24.15 1.38
CA ALA A 5 5.59 -23.34 0.20
C ALA A 5 4.52 -22.27 -0.06
N ASP A 6 3.26 -22.63 0.10
CA ASP A 6 2.15 -21.69 -0.11
C ASP A 6 2.19 -20.54 0.89
N GLY A 7 2.53 -20.82 2.15
CA GLY A 7 2.66 -19.78 3.17
C GLY A 7 3.82 -18.86 2.89
N ALA A 8 4.95 -19.44 2.48
CA ALA A 8 6.12 -18.66 2.14
C ALA A 8 5.84 -17.73 0.95
N MET A 9 5.16 -18.24 -0.06
CA MET A 9 4.79 -17.42 -1.23
C MET A 9 3.86 -16.28 -0.86
N GLU A 10 2.91 -16.52 0.04
CA GLU A 10 1.98 -15.47 0.47
C GLU A 10 2.71 -14.36 1.21
N ILE A 11 3.64 -14.71 2.08
CA ILE A 11 4.44 -13.72 2.79
C ILE A 11 5.32 -12.93 1.82
N ALA A 12 5.96 -13.64 0.88
CA ALA A 12 6.82 -13.00 -0.11
C ALA A 12 6.02 -12.02 -0.97
N ARG A 13 4.83 -12.42 -1.40
CA ARG A 13 3.98 -11.58 -2.22
C ARG A 13 3.60 -10.28 -1.51
N ARG A 14 3.37 -10.35 -0.20
CA ARG A 14 2.96 -9.19 0.58
C ARG A 14 4.12 -8.44 1.22
N SER A 15 5.36 -8.84 0.92
CA SER A 15 6.55 -8.20 1.47
C SER A 15 7.07 -7.04 0.62
N ARG A 16 6.38 -6.72 -0.46
CA ARG A 16 6.75 -5.67 -1.41
C ARG A 16 8.10 -5.94 -2.06
N GLY A 17 8.50 -7.21 -2.14
CA GLY A 17 9.76 -7.58 -2.79
C GLY A 17 11.01 -7.16 -2.05
N THR A 18 10.92 -6.72 -0.78
CA THR A 18 12.09 -6.34 0.00
C THR A 18 12.40 -7.37 1.06
N PRO A 19 13.66 -7.83 1.19
CA PRO A 19 14.04 -8.82 2.20
C PRO A 19 13.76 -8.35 3.63
N ARG A 20 13.95 -7.06 3.91
CA ARG A 20 13.70 -6.52 5.25
C ARG A 20 12.24 -6.68 5.64
N ILE A 21 11.32 -6.33 4.74
CA ILE A 21 9.90 -6.43 5.01
C ILE A 21 9.50 -7.90 5.08
N ALA A 22 10.03 -8.73 4.18
CA ALA A 22 9.75 -10.16 4.20
C ALA A 22 10.15 -10.79 5.53
N ASN A 23 11.34 -10.47 6.04
CA ASN A 23 11.83 -10.99 7.31
C ASN A 23 10.96 -10.53 8.48
N ARG A 24 10.54 -9.27 8.47
CA ARG A 24 9.69 -8.74 9.52
C ARG A 24 8.31 -9.42 9.52
N LEU A 25 7.73 -9.59 8.36
CA LEU A 25 6.43 -10.26 8.23
C LEU A 25 6.55 -11.73 8.62
N LEU A 26 7.60 -12.39 8.18
CA LEU A 26 7.83 -13.80 8.52
C LEU A 26 7.91 -14.00 10.03
N ARG A 27 8.64 -13.13 10.72
CA ARG A 27 8.77 -13.21 12.17
C ARG A 27 7.42 -13.07 12.86
N ARG A 28 6.61 -12.14 12.41
CA ARG A 28 5.28 -11.91 12.98
C ARG A 28 4.33 -13.05 12.68
N VAL A 29 4.35 -13.57 11.46
CA VAL A 29 3.54 -14.70 11.07
C VAL A 29 3.95 -15.95 11.86
N ARG A 30 5.25 -16.13 12.07
CA ARG A 30 5.77 -17.24 12.87
C ARG A 30 5.21 -17.21 14.29
N ASP A 31 5.22 -16.05 14.92
CA ASP A 31 4.69 -15.91 16.28
C ASP A 31 3.19 -16.24 16.33
N PHE A 32 2.45 -15.77 15.34
CA PHE A 32 1.04 -16.08 15.21
C PHE A 32 0.82 -17.60 15.06
N ALA A 33 1.62 -18.25 14.23
CA ALA A 33 1.49 -19.68 13.97
C ALA A 33 1.78 -20.52 15.22
N GLN A 34 2.75 -20.10 16.04
CA GLN A 34 3.06 -20.81 17.26
C GLN A 34 1.91 -20.78 18.25
N VAL A 35 1.21 -19.66 18.31
CA VAL A 35 0.11 -19.52 19.25
C VAL A 35 -1.16 -20.18 18.75
N ARG A 36 -1.44 -20.10 17.45
CA ARG A 36 -2.74 -20.44 16.92
C ARG A 36 -2.80 -21.64 15.96
N ALA A 37 -1.65 -22.08 15.46
CA ALA A 37 -1.65 -23.08 14.40
C ALA A 37 -0.62 -24.20 14.61
N GLY A 38 -0.19 -24.42 15.85
CA GLY A 38 0.74 -25.50 16.14
C GLY A 38 2.11 -25.38 15.51
N GLY A 39 2.49 -24.18 15.12
CA GLY A 39 3.82 -23.90 14.59
C GLY A 39 4.01 -24.10 13.09
N VAL A 40 2.93 -24.43 12.37
CA VAL A 40 3.01 -24.59 10.90
C VAL A 40 2.43 -23.38 10.21
N ILE A 41 3.18 -22.82 9.26
CA ILE A 41 2.74 -21.68 8.48
C ILE A 41 2.26 -22.18 7.11
N THR A 42 0.94 -22.27 6.98
CA THR A 42 0.28 -22.58 5.71
C THR A 42 -0.14 -21.27 5.05
N LYS A 43 -0.65 -21.34 3.83
CA LYS A 43 -1.19 -20.16 3.16
C LYS A 43 -2.30 -19.52 3.98
N LYS A 44 -3.21 -20.32 4.55
CA LYS A 44 -4.30 -19.81 5.36
C LYS A 44 -3.79 -19.11 6.62
N VAL A 45 -2.83 -19.72 7.31
CA VAL A 45 -2.24 -19.14 8.51
C VAL A 45 -1.55 -17.83 8.19
N ALA A 46 -0.78 -17.80 7.10
CA ALA A 46 -0.12 -16.58 6.66
C ALA A 46 -1.15 -15.49 6.33
N ASP A 47 -2.21 -15.85 5.63
CA ASP A 47 -3.26 -14.89 5.26
C ASP A 47 -3.96 -14.33 6.49
N ASP A 48 -4.32 -15.18 7.44
CA ASP A 48 -4.98 -14.76 8.68
C ASP A 48 -4.08 -13.82 9.50
N ALA A 49 -2.79 -14.17 9.61
CA ALA A 49 -1.83 -13.36 10.35
C ALA A 49 -1.64 -12.00 9.69
N LEU A 50 -1.53 -11.97 8.37
CA LEU A 50 -1.34 -10.72 7.64
C LEU A 50 -2.57 -9.83 7.71
N LYS A 51 -3.76 -10.41 7.80
CA LYS A 51 -4.98 -9.63 8.05
C LYS A 51 -4.95 -8.96 9.41
N MET A 52 -4.48 -9.67 10.42
CA MET A 52 -4.34 -9.08 11.76
C MET A 52 -3.33 -7.95 11.80
N LEU A 53 -2.33 -8.00 10.92
CA LEU A 53 -1.32 -6.95 10.79
C LEU A 53 -1.75 -5.85 9.83
N GLU A 54 -2.98 -5.92 9.32
CA GLU A 54 -3.54 -4.96 8.39
C GLU A 54 -2.79 -4.87 7.06
N VAL A 55 -2.22 -6.00 6.63
CA VAL A 55 -1.56 -6.10 5.32
C VAL A 55 -2.55 -6.70 4.33
N ASP A 56 -2.96 -5.94 3.33
CA ASP A 56 -3.97 -6.39 2.38
C ASP A 56 -3.37 -7.27 1.26
N GLN A 57 -4.21 -7.65 0.29
CA GLN A 57 -3.82 -8.55 -0.80
C GLN A 57 -2.70 -8.00 -1.67
N GLN A 58 -2.52 -6.69 -1.72
CA GLN A 58 -1.45 -6.05 -2.49
C GLN A 58 -0.20 -5.83 -1.65
N GLY A 59 -0.22 -6.23 -0.38
CA GLY A 59 0.91 -5.97 0.51
C GLY A 59 0.89 -4.57 1.11
N PHE A 60 -0.23 -3.87 1.00
CA PHE A 60 -0.38 -2.55 1.59
C PHE A 60 -0.63 -2.67 3.09
N ASP A 61 0.11 -1.90 3.87
CA ASP A 61 -0.18 -1.77 5.30
C ASP A 61 -1.07 -0.53 5.52
N GLY A 62 -1.32 -0.21 6.79
CA GLY A 62 -2.18 0.92 7.13
C GLY A 62 -1.68 2.24 6.57
N MET A 63 -0.36 2.44 6.53
CA MET A 63 0.21 3.69 6.03
C MET A 63 0.09 3.79 4.51
N ASP A 64 0.30 2.71 3.78
CA ASP A 64 0.12 2.72 2.32
C ASP A 64 -1.30 3.13 1.96
N ARG A 65 -2.28 2.54 2.64
CA ARG A 65 -3.69 2.88 2.42
C ARG A 65 -3.97 4.33 2.79
N LYS A 66 -3.38 4.79 3.89
CA LYS A 66 -3.57 6.17 4.36
C LYS A 66 -3.04 7.17 3.34
N ILE A 67 -1.87 6.90 2.77
CA ILE A 67 -1.29 7.77 1.74
C ILE A 67 -2.22 7.86 0.52
N LEU A 68 -2.61 6.71 -0.01
CA LEU A 68 -3.45 6.68 -1.21
C LEU A 68 -4.83 7.29 -0.97
N LEU A 69 -5.48 6.93 0.13
CA LEU A 69 -6.80 7.47 0.44
C LEU A 69 -6.76 8.96 0.74
N THR A 70 -5.70 9.45 1.34
CA THR A 70 -5.54 10.88 1.59
C THR A 70 -5.44 11.64 0.27
N ILE A 71 -4.64 11.15 -0.66
CA ILE A 71 -4.52 11.77 -1.99
C ILE A 71 -5.88 11.76 -2.69
N ILE A 72 -6.58 10.65 -2.65
CA ILE A 72 -7.86 10.49 -3.34
C ILE A 72 -8.95 11.35 -2.70
N GLU A 73 -9.11 11.24 -1.38
CA GLU A 73 -10.25 11.84 -0.70
C GLU A 73 -10.05 13.30 -0.31
N LYS A 74 -8.86 13.65 0.18
CA LYS A 74 -8.60 15.02 0.62
C LYS A 74 -8.13 15.94 -0.49
N PHE A 75 -7.45 15.40 -1.49
CA PHE A 75 -6.84 16.20 -2.55
C PHE A 75 -7.37 15.86 -3.94
N GLY A 76 -8.50 15.18 -3.99
CA GLY A 76 -9.18 14.90 -5.26
C GLY A 76 -8.36 14.07 -6.25
N GLY A 77 -7.43 13.27 -5.76
CA GLY A 77 -6.55 12.49 -6.61
C GLY A 77 -5.21 13.16 -6.88
N GLY A 78 -5.03 14.35 -6.38
CA GLY A 78 -3.80 15.12 -6.55
C GLY A 78 -3.87 16.09 -7.74
N PRO A 79 -2.76 16.74 -8.10
CA PRO A 79 -1.44 16.56 -7.49
C PRO A 79 -1.33 17.19 -6.10
N VAL A 80 -0.56 16.56 -5.23
CA VAL A 80 -0.29 17.06 -3.89
C VAL A 80 1.20 16.92 -3.59
N GLY A 81 1.81 17.98 -3.08
CA GLY A 81 3.22 17.96 -2.74
C GLY A 81 3.50 17.07 -1.53
N VAL A 82 4.72 16.55 -1.45
CA VAL A 82 5.10 15.66 -0.36
C VAL A 82 5.03 16.35 1.00
N ASP A 83 5.32 17.64 1.07
CA ASP A 83 5.26 18.40 2.32
C ASP A 83 3.83 18.50 2.82
N THR A 84 2.91 18.78 1.93
CA THR A 84 1.48 18.85 2.27
C THR A 84 0.96 17.47 2.68
N LEU A 85 1.34 16.45 1.94
CA LEU A 85 0.96 15.08 2.25
C LEU A 85 1.51 14.65 3.62
N SER A 86 2.76 14.96 3.88
CA SER A 86 3.43 14.69 5.16
C SER A 86 2.64 15.29 6.32
N ALA A 87 2.24 16.55 6.20
CA ALA A 87 1.45 17.21 7.22
C ALA A 87 0.07 16.55 7.39
N ALA A 88 -0.55 16.16 6.29
CA ALA A 88 -1.90 15.59 6.32
C ALA A 88 -1.95 14.22 7.00
N ILE A 89 -0.90 13.40 6.85
CA ILE A 89 -0.88 12.05 7.40
C ILE A 89 0.01 11.92 8.64
N SER A 90 0.62 13.01 9.08
CA SER A 90 1.50 13.05 10.26
C SER A 90 2.66 12.06 10.14
N GLU A 91 3.28 12.03 8.97
CA GLU A 91 4.45 11.20 8.71
C GLU A 91 5.57 12.04 8.15
N GLU A 92 6.81 11.66 8.43
CA GLU A 92 7.96 12.41 7.93
C GLU A 92 8.09 12.29 6.42
N LYS A 93 8.48 13.40 5.79
CA LYS A 93 8.68 13.48 4.35
C LYS A 93 9.63 12.41 3.85
N ASP A 94 10.78 12.25 4.52
CA ASP A 94 11.78 11.28 4.13
C ASP A 94 11.26 9.85 4.20
N THR A 95 10.46 9.55 5.21
CA THR A 95 9.84 8.24 5.35
C THR A 95 8.89 7.95 4.21
N ILE A 96 8.08 8.93 3.82
CA ILE A 96 7.18 8.78 2.68
C ILE A 96 7.99 8.51 1.41
N GLU A 97 9.00 9.31 1.14
CA GLU A 97 9.79 9.20 -0.08
C GLU A 97 10.66 7.94 -0.14
N ASP A 98 11.20 7.51 0.99
CA ASP A 98 12.16 6.41 1.01
C ASP A 98 11.53 5.04 1.28
N VAL A 99 10.42 5.01 2.02
CA VAL A 99 9.82 3.75 2.46
C VAL A 99 8.56 3.40 1.67
N TYR A 100 7.67 4.34 1.48
CA TYR A 100 6.35 4.05 0.93
C TYR A 100 6.23 4.34 -0.56
N GLU A 101 6.69 5.48 -1.03
CA GLU A 101 6.55 5.87 -2.43
C GLU A 101 7.21 4.93 -3.42
N PRO A 102 8.43 4.41 -3.17
CA PRO A 102 9.07 3.57 -4.18
C PRO A 102 8.23 2.37 -4.60
N TYR A 103 7.60 1.70 -3.66
CA TYR A 103 6.75 0.57 -3.97
C TYR A 103 5.48 1.03 -4.69
N LEU A 104 4.84 2.07 -4.18
CA LEU A 104 3.59 2.57 -4.76
C LEU A 104 3.78 3.08 -6.19
N ILE A 105 4.91 3.70 -6.46
CA ILE A 105 5.26 4.16 -7.80
C ILE A 105 5.56 2.98 -8.72
N GLN A 106 6.37 2.04 -8.24
CA GLN A 106 6.75 0.87 -9.02
C GLN A 106 5.54 0.04 -9.44
N GLU A 107 4.57 -0.10 -8.55
CA GLU A 107 3.37 -0.88 -8.82
C GLU A 107 2.28 -0.07 -9.53
N GLY A 108 2.54 1.18 -9.81
CA GLY A 108 1.64 2.00 -10.61
C GLY A 108 0.47 2.62 -9.87
N PHE A 109 0.52 2.71 -8.54
CA PHE A 109 -0.55 3.31 -7.75
C PHE A 109 -0.41 4.83 -7.58
N ILE A 110 0.81 5.34 -7.68
CA ILE A 110 1.10 6.76 -7.58
C ILE A 110 1.93 7.19 -8.78
N ASP A 111 1.60 8.35 -9.36
CA ASP A 111 2.45 9.03 -10.32
C ASP A 111 3.09 10.23 -9.68
N ARG A 112 4.36 10.43 -9.98
CA ARG A 112 5.12 11.55 -9.48
C ARG A 112 5.25 12.58 -10.60
N THR A 113 4.64 13.74 -10.40
CA THR A 113 4.65 14.81 -11.39
C THR A 113 5.40 16.03 -10.86
N PRO A 114 5.76 17.00 -11.71
CA PRO A 114 6.38 18.24 -11.23
C PRO A 114 5.52 19.00 -10.22
N ARG A 115 4.22 18.77 -10.21
CA ARG A 115 3.30 19.44 -9.28
C ARG A 115 3.08 18.64 -7.99
N GLY A 116 3.53 17.40 -7.95
CA GLY A 116 3.36 16.55 -6.78
C GLY A 116 2.92 15.15 -7.15
N ARG A 117 2.32 14.47 -6.18
CA ARG A 117 1.89 13.08 -6.32
C ARG A 117 0.43 12.99 -6.69
N THR A 118 0.12 12.12 -7.65
CA THR A 118 -1.26 11.84 -8.05
C THR A 118 -1.57 10.38 -7.86
N ALA A 119 -2.82 10.09 -7.47
CA ALA A 119 -3.30 8.70 -7.41
C ALA A 119 -3.73 8.28 -8.81
N THR A 120 -3.34 7.09 -9.21
CA THR A 120 -3.65 6.57 -10.54
C THR A 120 -5.02 5.90 -10.55
N ARG A 121 -5.50 5.59 -11.77
CA ARG A 121 -6.73 4.82 -11.93
C ARG A 121 -6.66 3.48 -11.20
N LEU A 122 -5.48 2.86 -11.18
CA LEU A 122 -5.27 1.60 -10.50
C LEU A 122 -5.50 1.72 -8.99
N ALA A 123 -5.05 2.85 -8.39
CA ALA A 123 -5.28 3.11 -6.99
C ALA A 123 -6.77 3.25 -6.67
N TYR A 124 -7.49 3.98 -7.51
CA TYR A 124 -8.95 4.11 -7.35
C TYR A 124 -9.63 2.75 -7.42
N ARG A 125 -9.24 1.93 -8.39
CA ARG A 125 -9.81 0.60 -8.55
C ARG A 125 -9.55 -0.28 -7.34
N HIS A 126 -8.36 -0.18 -6.76
CA HIS A 126 -7.98 -0.96 -5.59
C HIS A 126 -8.95 -0.71 -4.42
N PHE A 127 -9.38 0.53 -4.24
CA PHE A 127 -10.27 0.89 -3.15
C PHE A 127 -11.75 0.87 -3.54
N GLY A 128 -12.06 0.48 -4.77
CA GLY A 128 -13.44 0.47 -5.23
C GLY A 128 -14.05 1.84 -5.38
N ILE A 129 -13.22 2.85 -5.62
CA ILE A 129 -13.66 4.24 -5.78
C ILE A 129 -13.65 4.58 -7.26
N ASP A 130 -14.70 5.25 -7.74
CA ASP A 130 -14.79 5.62 -9.13
C ASP A 130 -13.73 6.67 -9.47
N PHE A 131 -13.02 6.45 -10.57
CA PHE A 131 -12.06 7.42 -11.07
C PHE A 131 -12.81 8.67 -11.56
N PRO A 132 -12.32 9.88 -11.24
CA PRO A 132 -13.05 11.11 -11.53
C PRO A 132 -12.99 11.49 -13.01
N VAL A 133 -13.79 10.83 -13.83
CA VAL A 133 -13.86 11.10 -15.27
C VAL A 133 -14.30 12.54 -15.53
N GLN A 134 -15.19 13.04 -14.71
CA GLN A 134 -15.68 14.41 -14.84
C GLN A 134 -14.60 15.46 -14.69
N THR A 135 -13.57 15.15 -13.89
CA THR A 135 -12.45 16.06 -13.70
C THR A 135 -11.70 16.26 -15.00
N GLU A 136 -11.55 15.21 -15.78
CA GLU A 136 -10.90 15.31 -17.09
C GLU A 136 -11.74 16.15 -18.04
N GLY A 137 -13.04 15.90 -18.09
CA GLY A 137 -13.95 16.69 -18.90
C GLY A 137 -13.95 18.16 -18.51
N ALA A 138 -14.04 18.44 -17.22
CA ALA A 138 -14.00 19.80 -16.72
C ALA A 138 -12.68 20.49 -17.05
N ARG A 139 -11.58 19.72 -17.01
CA ARG A 139 -10.27 20.25 -17.34
C ARG A 139 -10.18 20.62 -18.81
N GLN A 140 -10.73 19.78 -19.67
CA GLN A 140 -10.79 20.08 -21.10
C GLN A 140 -11.63 21.31 -21.39
N GLU A 141 -12.76 21.43 -20.73
CA GLU A 141 -13.63 22.59 -20.87
C GLU A 141 -12.93 23.88 -20.47
N ARG A 142 -12.09 23.81 -19.44
CA ARG A 142 -11.37 25.00 -18.98
C ARG A 142 -10.25 25.43 -19.91
N LEU A 143 -9.82 24.55 -20.79
CA LEU A 143 -8.80 24.88 -21.78
C LEU A 143 -9.35 25.71 -22.95
N PHE A 144 -10.63 25.82 -23.03
CA PHE A 144 -11.28 26.59 -24.08
C PHE A 144 -11.94 27.87 -23.51
#